data_356772d9fb3f36040d0ba003ca1b1184
#
_entry.id   356772d9fb3f36040d0ba003ca1b1184
#
_cell.length_a   1.000
_cell.length_b   1.000
_cell.length_c   1.000
_cell.angle_alpha   90.00
_cell.angle_beta   90.00
_cell.angle_gamma   90.00
#
_symmetry.space_group_name_H-M   'P 1'
#
loop_
_entity.id
_entity.type
_entity.pdbx_description
1 polymer ?
#
loop_
_entity_poly.entity_id
_entity_poly.type
_entity_poly.pdbx_seq_one_letter_code
_entity_poly.pdbx_strand_id
1 'polypeptide(L)'
;MGSNNLMLIVFGVIISMIAFVVGMQMYRAHDRQSSFDRMTAESMRVASDVLLWKEKADAMGGGRDTPYFSRLSLDQLGYPKYDEVQQLGGTRYGFFGFDSVATEIPLMDYYSTDFPDLRIQVRFNGSGGKCIQIRRAINAQEDGSGTWDWVDLVDTPDVCEGW
;
A
#
# COMPACT_ATOMS: atom_id res chain seq x y z
N MET A 1 25.35 34.11 -44.24
CA MET A 1 25.87 33.46 -43.00
C MET A 1 24.80 33.36 -41.85
N GLY A 2 23.53 33.73 -42.04
CA GLY A 2 22.53 33.76 -40.97
C GLY A 2 21.68 32.49 -40.77
N SER A 3 21.47 31.68 -41.83
CA SER A 3 20.51 30.57 -41.79
C SER A 3 21.00 29.36 -40.96
N ASN A 4 22.30 29.05 -40.96
CA ASN A 4 22.86 27.95 -40.19
C ASN A 4 22.81 28.18 -38.67
N ASN A 5 22.99 29.44 -38.23
CA ASN A 5 22.91 29.77 -36.80
C ASN A 5 21.47 29.68 -36.29
N LEU A 6 20.49 30.05 -37.10
CA LEU A 6 19.07 29.97 -36.75
C LEU A 6 18.65 28.49 -36.63
N MET A 7 19.12 27.62 -37.52
CA MET A 7 18.86 26.18 -37.45
C MET A 7 19.44 25.53 -36.20
N LEU A 8 20.64 25.91 -35.79
CA LEU A 8 21.26 25.40 -34.54
C LEU A 8 20.49 25.86 -33.30
N ILE A 9 20.00 27.07 -33.27
CA ILE A 9 19.16 27.57 -32.15
C ILE A 9 17.86 26.76 -32.05
N VAL A 10 17.20 26.54 -33.19
CA VAL A 10 15.93 25.77 -33.22
C VAL A 10 16.16 24.34 -32.75
N PHE A 11 17.23 23.66 -33.19
CA PHE A 11 17.57 22.34 -32.71
C PHE A 11 17.88 22.31 -31.21
N GLY A 12 18.61 23.32 -30.71
CA GLY A 12 18.90 23.44 -29.28
C GLY A 12 17.64 23.55 -28.43
N VAL A 13 16.66 24.35 -28.88
CA VAL A 13 15.37 24.49 -28.18
C VAL A 13 14.58 23.17 -28.20
N ILE A 14 14.53 22.49 -29.34
CA ILE A 14 13.79 21.20 -29.45
C ILE A 14 14.42 20.15 -28.52
N ILE A 15 15.74 20.02 -28.51
CA ILE A 15 16.44 19.07 -27.63
C ILE A 15 16.17 19.40 -26.16
N SER A 16 16.22 20.67 -25.80
CA SER A 16 15.93 21.11 -24.41
C SER A 16 14.50 20.79 -23.99
N MET A 17 13.51 20.97 -24.88
CA MET A 17 12.12 20.61 -24.59
C MET A 17 11.94 19.10 -24.40
N ILE A 18 12.57 18.29 -25.25
CA ILE A 18 12.52 16.83 -25.11
C ILE A 18 13.16 16.40 -23.80
N ALA A 19 14.32 16.93 -23.46
CA ALA A 19 15.03 16.62 -22.22
C ALA A 19 14.19 16.98 -20.99
N PHE A 20 13.48 18.13 -21.03
CA PHE A 20 12.59 18.54 -19.96
C PHE A 20 11.40 17.59 -19.77
N VAL A 21 10.74 17.18 -20.84
CA VAL A 21 9.60 16.26 -20.80
C VAL A 21 10.04 14.89 -20.25
N VAL A 22 11.16 14.36 -20.74
CA VAL A 22 11.72 13.09 -20.26
C VAL A 22 12.11 13.18 -18.77
N GLY A 23 12.73 14.29 -18.37
CA GLY A 23 13.09 14.55 -16.98
C GLY A 23 11.87 14.56 -16.04
N MET A 24 10.77 15.20 -16.45
CA MET A 24 9.53 15.20 -15.68
C MET A 24 8.90 13.80 -15.55
N GLN A 25 8.94 13.00 -16.61
CA GLN A 25 8.42 11.62 -16.57
C GLN A 25 9.24 10.74 -15.62
N MET A 26 10.57 10.87 -15.68
CA MET A 26 11.46 10.14 -14.76
C MET A 26 11.23 10.55 -13.30
N TYR A 27 11.06 11.85 -13.05
CA TYR A 27 10.78 12.36 -11.71
C TYR A 27 9.47 11.78 -11.14
N ARG A 28 8.39 11.80 -11.91
CA ARG A 28 7.10 11.23 -11.50
C ARG A 28 7.19 9.72 -11.24
N ALA A 29 7.90 8.99 -12.10
CA ALA A 29 8.11 7.55 -11.91
C ALA A 29 8.88 7.25 -10.62
N HIS A 30 9.91 8.03 -10.32
CA HIS A 30 10.70 7.89 -9.09
C HIS A 30 9.89 8.25 -7.85
N ASP A 31 9.11 9.33 -7.89
CA ASP A 31 8.26 9.76 -6.77
C ASP A 31 7.20 8.70 -6.44
N ARG A 32 6.57 8.16 -7.49
CA ARG A 32 5.62 7.04 -7.36
C ARG A 32 6.25 5.80 -6.75
N GLN A 33 7.46 5.41 -7.20
CA GLN A 33 8.18 4.26 -6.64
C GLN A 33 8.53 4.50 -5.17
N SER A 34 9.01 5.69 -4.83
CA SER A 34 9.32 6.08 -3.45
C SER A 34 8.09 6.03 -2.55
N SER A 35 6.94 6.53 -3.03
CA SER A 35 5.68 6.46 -2.30
C SER A 35 5.24 5.02 -2.07
N PHE A 36 5.40 4.18 -3.10
CA PHE A 36 5.09 2.76 -3.00
C PHE A 36 5.96 2.04 -1.95
N ASP A 37 7.27 2.28 -1.93
CA ASP A 37 8.20 1.67 -0.96
C ASP A 37 7.84 2.09 0.47
N ARG A 38 7.46 3.35 0.68
CA ARG A 38 7.00 3.86 1.97
C ARG A 38 5.69 3.22 2.42
N MET A 39 4.71 3.10 1.51
CA MET A 39 3.45 2.42 1.78
C MET A 39 3.68 0.95 2.15
N THR A 40 4.59 0.27 1.45
CA THR A 40 4.94 -1.12 1.75
C THR A 40 5.52 -1.25 3.16
N ALA A 41 6.45 -0.38 3.53
CA ALA A 41 7.03 -0.38 4.87
C ALA A 41 5.99 -0.09 5.97
N GLU A 42 5.08 0.87 5.73
CA GLU A 42 4.00 1.19 6.67
C GLU A 42 2.98 0.05 6.77
N SER A 43 2.59 -0.57 5.66
CA SER A 43 1.66 -1.70 5.67
C SER A 43 2.24 -2.92 6.42
N MET A 44 3.54 -3.18 6.28
CA MET A 44 4.24 -4.21 7.07
C MET A 44 4.25 -3.89 8.57
N ARG A 45 4.42 -2.61 8.92
CA ARG A 45 4.36 -2.17 10.31
C ARG A 45 2.98 -2.40 10.90
N VAL A 46 1.91 -1.93 10.21
CA VAL A 46 0.53 -2.17 10.66
C VAL A 46 0.24 -3.66 10.77
N ALA A 47 0.68 -4.46 9.80
CA ALA A 47 0.53 -5.91 9.83
C ALA A 47 1.21 -6.54 11.05
N SER A 48 2.41 -6.09 11.41
CA SER A 48 3.11 -6.54 12.61
C SER A 48 2.36 -6.18 13.89
N ASP A 49 1.80 -4.97 13.97
CA ASP A 49 1.00 -4.52 15.11
C ASP A 49 -0.29 -5.36 15.27
N VAL A 50 -0.93 -5.72 14.15
CA VAL A 50 -2.10 -6.62 14.12
C VAL A 50 -1.74 -8.01 14.67
N LEU A 51 -0.59 -8.58 14.27
CA LEU A 51 -0.14 -9.87 14.77
C LEU A 51 0.22 -9.82 16.26
N LEU A 52 0.90 -8.75 16.70
CA LEU A 52 1.20 -8.53 18.11
C LEU A 52 -0.08 -8.40 18.95
N TRP A 53 -1.10 -7.71 18.42
CA TRP A 53 -2.40 -7.64 19.07
C TRP A 53 -3.03 -9.03 19.19
N LYS A 54 -2.92 -9.86 18.16
CA LYS A 54 -3.45 -11.23 18.16
C LYS A 54 -2.75 -12.13 19.19
N GLU A 55 -1.45 -11.96 19.40
CA GLU A 55 -0.68 -12.71 20.39
C GLU A 55 -0.93 -12.24 21.84
N LYS A 56 -1.42 -11.03 22.02
CA LYS A 56 -1.68 -10.43 23.32
C LYS A 56 -2.89 -11.09 24.00
N ALA A 57 -2.79 -11.33 25.30
CA ALA A 57 -3.88 -11.92 26.08
C ALA A 57 -5.13 -11.01 26.10
N ASP A 58 -6.31 -11.60 26.10
CA ASP A 58 -7.62 -10.90 26.15
C ASP A 58 -7.72 -9.97 27.36
N ALA A 59 -7.23 -10.40 28.53
CA ALA A 59 -7.21 -9.59 29.74
C ALA A 59 -6.40 -8.28 29.61
N MET A 60 -5.51 -8.20 28.63
CA MET A 60 -4.72 -7.02 28.29
C MET A 60 -5.25 -6.26 27.06
N GLY A 61 -6.47 -6.55 26.63
CA GLY A 61 -7.07 -5.95 25.43
C GLY A 61 -6.52 -6.53 24.11
N GLY A 62 -6.00 -7.74 24.12
CA GLY A 62 -5.56 -8.46 22.92
C GLY A 62 -6.62 -9.38 22.35
N GLY A 63 -6.23 -10.20 21.37
CA GLY A 63 -7.12 -11.09 20.63
C GLY A 63 -6.77 -12.57 20.70
N ARG A 64 -5.93 -13.02 21.66
CA ARG A 64 -5.44 -14.40 21.72
C ARG A 64 -6.57 -15.43 21.77
N ASP A 65 -7.58 -15.18 22.60
CA ASP A 65 -8.67 -16.10 22.85
C ASP A 65 -9.89 -15.84 21.95
N THR A 66 -9.81 -14.87 21.05
CA THR A 66 -10.89 -14.58 20.10
C THR A 66 -10.75 -15.41 18.83
N PRO A 67 -11.87 -15.90 18.27
CA PRO A 67 -11.80 -16.53 16.95
C PRO A 67 -11.40 -15.49 15.91
N TYR A 68 -10.38 -15.81 15.12
CA TYR A 68 -9.83 -14.94 14.08
C TYR A 68 -9.44 -13.56 14.62
N PHE A 69 -9.78 -12.49 13.92
CA PHE A 69 -9.56 -11.09 14.30
C PHE A 69 -10.87 -10.34 14.58
N SER A 70 -11.92 -11.07 14.98
CA SER A 70 -13.29 -10.55 15.08
C SER A 70 -13.49 -9.34 16.02
N ARG A 71 -12.55 -9.11 16.95
CA ARG A 71 -12.55 -7.95 17.85
C ARG A 71 -11.52 -6.90 17.51
N LEU A 72 -10.80 -7.07 16.39
CA LEU A 72 -9.81 -6.09 15.98
C LEU A 72 -10.47 -4.76 15.66
N SER A 73 -9.99 -3.69 16.29
CA SER A 73 -10.42 -2.32 16.01
C SER A 73 -9.21 -1.39 15.92
N LEU A 74 -9.37 -0.29 15.19
CA LEU A 74 -8.32 0.73 15.05
C LEU A 74 -7.90 1.33 16.39
N ASP A 75 -8.86 1.51 17.30
CA ASP A 75 -8.60 2.07 18.63
C ASP A 75 -7.66 1.16 19.45
N GLN A 76 -7.79 -0.17 19.30
CA GLN A 76 -6.92 -1.14 19.98
C GLN A 76 -5.50 -1.16 19.42
N LEU A 77 -5.34 -0.82 18.16
CA LEU A 77 -4.03 -0.68 17.52
C LEU A 77 -3.37 0.67 17.76
N GLY A 78 -4.14 1.67 18.26
CA GLY A 78 -3.64 3.00 18.56
C GLY A 78 -3.40 3.88 17.32
N TYR A 79 -4.02 3.55 16.20
CA TYR A 79 -3.95 4.38 15.01
C TYR A 79 -5.04 5.45 15.01
N PRO A 80 -4.73 6.69 14.56
CA PRO A 80 -5.73 7.73 14.41
C PRO A 80 -6.74 7.34 13.33
N LYS A 81 -7.99 7.69 13.55
CA LYS A 81 -9.04 7.49 12.54
C LYS A 81 -8.88 8.51 11.43
N TYR A 82 -8.76 8.03 10.20
CA TYR A 82 -8.74 8.87 9.00
C TYR A 82 -10.17 9.25 8.59
N ASP A 83 -11.09 8.28 8.67
CA ASP A 83 -12.51 8.46 8.40
C ASP A 83 -13.32 7.68 9.43
N GLU A 84 -14.18 8.40 10.19
CA GLU A 84 -15.01 7.79 11.23
C GLU A 84 -16.15 6.94 10.66
N VAL A 85 -16.65 7.30 9.47
CA VAL A 85 -17.77 6.59 8.83
C VAL A 85 -17.29 5.26 8.24
N GLN A 86 -16.14 5.26 7.59
CA GLN A 86 -15.58 4.08 6.91
C GLN A 86 -14.67 3.25 7.82
N GLN A 87 -14.44 3.68 9.08
CA GLN A 87 -13.54 2.99 10.01
C GLN A 87 -12.11 2.82 9.44
N LEU A 88 -11.61 3.85 8.75
CA LEU A 88 -10.27 3.86 8.17
C LEU A 88 -9.25 4.41 9.16
N GLY A 89 -8.13 3.71 9.30
CA GLY A 89 -6.98 4.17 10.07
C GLY A 89 -6.06 5.04 9.23
N GLY A 90 -5.58 6.14 9.81
CA GLY A 90 -4.63 7.04 9.15
C GLY A 90 -3.19 6.73 9.49
N THR A 91 -2.31 6.82 8.50
CA THR A 91 -0.87 6.86 8.67
C THR A 91 -0.30 8.11 8.00
N ARG A 92 1.01 8.27 8.03
CA ARG A 92 1.66 9.44 7.41
C ARG A 92 1.55 9.45 5.88
N TYR A 93 1.48 8.27 5.25
CA TYR A 93 1.58 8.14 3.79
C TYR A 93 0.30 7.63 3.14
N GLY A 94 -0.72 7.33 3.95
CA GLY A 94 -1.97 6.81 3.43
C GLY A 94 -2.96 6.47 4.53
N PHE A 95 -3.94 5.72 4.15
CA PHE A 95 -4.97 5.22 5.05
C PHE A 95 -5.23 3.73 4.78
N PHE A 96 -5.68 3.02 5.79
CA PHE A 96 -5.96 1.60 5.69
C PHE A 96 -7.28 1.24 6.34
N GLY A 97 -7.90 0.19 5.83
CA GLY A 97 -9.09 -0.41 6.38
C GLY A 97 -8.94 -1.92 6.50
N PHE A 98 -9.69 -2.50 7.40
CA PHE A 98 -9.78 -3.95 7.52
C PHE A 98 -11.08 -4.42 6.89
N ASP A 99 -10.97 -5.38 5.97
CA ASP A 99 -12.09 -6.10 5.41
C ASP A 99 -12.07 -7.54 5.94
N SER A 100 -13.28 -8.08 6.16
CA SER A 100 -13.46 -9.50 6.49
C SER A 100 -12.71 -9.97 7.74
N VAL A 101 -12.55 -9.11 8.77
CA VAL A 101 -11.83 -9.45 10.03
C VAL A 101 -12.40 -10.66 10.78
N ALA A 102 -13.67 -11.02 10.52
CA ALA A 102 -14.33 -12.18 11.13
C ALA A 102 -14.12 -13.49 10.34
N THR A 103 -13.31 -13.48 9.28
CA THR A 103 -13.04 -14.64 8.43
C THR A 103 -11.70 -15.31 8.78
N GLU A 104 -11.48 -16.50 8.24
CA GLU A 104 -10.19 -17.20 8.36
C GLU A 104 -9.06 -16.42 7.69
N ILE A 105 -9.37 -15.58 6.71
CA ILE A 105 -8.42 -14.80 5.92
C ILE A 105 -8.79 -13.33 6.02
N PRO A 106 -8.48 -12.65 7.12
CA PRO A 106 -8.71 -11.22 7.22
C PRO A 106 -7.80 -10.47 6.27
N LEU A 107 -8.36 -9.40 5.72
CA LEU A 107 -7.75 -8.58 4.69
C LEU A 107 -7.59 -7.15 5.18
N MET A 108 -6.44 -6.57 4.95
CA MET A 108 -6.18 -5.15 5.13
C MET A 108 -5.87 -4.53 3.78
N ASP A 109 -6.61 -3.50 3.44
CA ASP A 109 -6.34 -2.67 2.28
C ASP A 109 -5.68 -1.37 2.71
N TYR A 110 -4.57 -1.02 2.08
CA TYR A 110 -3.83 0.21 2.31
C TYR A 110 -3.83 1.05 1.03
N TYR A 111 -4.24 2.32 1.16
CA TYR A 111 -4.39 3.28 0.07
C TYR A 111 -3.45 4.45 0.24
N SER A 112 -2.90 4.95 -0.88
CA SER A 112 -2.11 6.19 -0.88
C SER A 112 -3.01 7.42 -0.81
N THR A 113 -2.55 8.47 -0.10
CA THR A 113 -3.17 9.80 -0.16
C THR A 113 -2.75 10.57 -1.40
N ASP A 114 -1.54 10.34 -1.91
CA ASP A 114 -0.94 11.10 -3.00
C ASP A 114 -1.19 10.48 -4.37
N PHE A 115 -1.35 9.15 -4.42
CA PHE A 115 -1.52 8.37 -5.64
C PHE A 115 -2.71 7.41 -5.49
N PRO A 116 -3.93 7.80 -5.91
CA PRO A 116 -5.14 7.00 -5.72
C PRO A 116 -5.10 5.64 -6.44
N ASP A 117 -4.20 5.49 -7.40
CA ASP A 117 -3.94 4.26 -8.13
C ASP A 117 -2.94 3.30 -7.43
N LEU A 118 -2.38 3.70 -6.29
CA LEU A 118 -1.53 2.84 -5.48
C LEU A 118 -2.32 2.21 -4.35
N ARG A 119 -2.39 0.88 -4.38
CA ARG A 119 -3.05 0.07 -3.35
C ARG A 119 -2.17 -1.11 -2.97
N ILE A 120 -2.08 -1.37 -1.67
CA ILE A 120 -1.43 -2.56 -1.12
C ILE A 120 -2.49 -3.36 -0.37
N GLN A 121 -2.47 -4.65 -0.58
CA GLN A 121 -3.33 -5.58 0.14
C GLN A 121 -2.48 -6.50 1.00
N VAL A 122 -2.86 -6.63 2.26
CA VAL A 122 -2.22 -7.52 3.21
C VAL A 122 -3.24 -8.56 3.66
N ARG A 123 -2.87 -9.82 3.55
CA ARG A 123 -3.65 -10.95 4.06
C ARG A 123 -2.98 -11.53 5.29
N PHE A 124 -3.79 -11.94 6.23
CA PHE A 124 -3.35 -12.58 7.46
C PHE A 124 -3.92 -13.99 7.53
N ASN A 125 -3.20 -14.90 8.21
CA ASN A 125 -3.76 -16.18 8.56
C ASN A 125 -4.59 -16.05 9.86
N GLY A 126 -5.90 -16.21 9.75
CA GLY A 126 -6.84 -16.08 10.87
C GLY A 126 -6.72 -17.15 11.95
N SER A 127 -6.12 -18.32 11.64
CA SER A 127 -5.94 -19.42 12.58
C SER A 127 -4.72 -19.26 13.51
N GLY A 128 -4.04 -18.09 13.48
CA GLY A 128 -2.95 -17.77 14.41
C GLY A 128 -1.55 -18.07 13.89
N GLY A 129 -1.39 -18.38 12.61
CA GLY A 129 -0.08 -18.47 11.97
C GLY A 129 0.52 -17.07 11.73
N LYS A 130 1.85 -16.97 11.76
CA LYS A 130 2.60 -15.74 11.47
C LYS A 130 2.69 -15.44 9.96
N CYS A 131 1.74 -15.90 9.17
CA CYS A 131 1.75 -15.72 7.74
C CYS A 131 1.17 -14.35 7.37
N ILE A 132 1.96 -13.55 6.66
CA ILE A 132 1.56 -12.30 6.04
C ILE A 132 1.87 -12.40 4.56
N GLN A 133 0.86 -12.26 3.72
CA GLN A 133 1.04 -12.09 2.29
C GLN A 133 0.75 -10.66 1.90
N ILE A 134 1.68 -10.03 1.19
CA ILE A 134 1.56 -8.64 0.73
C ILE A 134 1.53 -8.62 -0.78
N ARG A 135 0.52 -7.95 -1.32
CA ARG A 135 0.32 -7.76 -2.75
C ARG A 135 0.24 -6.28 -3.09
N ARG A 136 0.73 -5.92 -4.27
CA ARG A 136 0.51 -4.58 -4.83
C ARG A 136 -0.39 -4.65 -6.04
N ALA A 137 -1.17 -3.60 -6.27
CA ALA A 137 -1.87 -3.39 -7.52
C ALA A 137 -0.90 -2.81 -8.57
N ILE A 138 -0.91 -3.38 -9.78
CA ILE A 138 -0.03 -2.94 -10.87
C ILE A 138 -0.76 -2.19 -11.99
N ASN A 139 -2.06 -2.43 -12.18
CA ASN A 139 -2.87 -1.86 -13.26
C ASN A 139 -4.12 -1.13 -12.74
N ALA A 140 -3.99 -0.42 -11.62
CA ALA A 140 -5.08 0.43 -11.16
C ALA A 140 -5.28 1.60 -12.13
N GLN A 141 -6.51 1.81 -12.60
CA GLN A 141 -6.86 3.06 -13.28
C GLN A 141 -6.97 4.18 -12.25
N GLU A 142 -6.64 5.42 -12.64
CA GLU A 142 -6.66 6.59 -11.76
C GLU A 142 -8.01 6.83 -11.07
N ASP A 143 -9.11 6.29 -11.64
CA ASP A 143 -10.47 6.38 -11.10
C ASP A 143 -10.86 5.24 -10.15
N GLY A 144 -9.96 4.29 -9.91
CA GLY A 144 -10.21 3.13 -9.05
C GLY A 144 -11.20 2.10 -9.62
N SER A 145 -11.67 2.26 -10.86
CA SER A 145 -12.68 1.40 -11.48
C SER A 145 -12.11 0.20 -12.24
N GLY A 146 -10.78 0.07 -12.33
CA GLY A 146 -10.13 -1.00 -13.07
C GLY A 146 -10.10 -2.33 -12.32
N THR A 147 -9.98 -3.42 -13.07
CA THR A 147 -9.60 -4.72 -12.52
C THR A 147 -8.17 -4.62 -11.96
N TRP A 148 -8.02 -4.93 -10.68
CA TRP A 148 -6.72 -4.91 -10.02
C TRP A 148 -5.95 -6.16 -10.39
N ASP A 149 -4.83 -6.00 -11.10
CA ASP A 149 -3.86 -7.07 -11.22
C ASP A 149 -2.91 -7.01 -10.02
N TRP A 150 -2.78 -8.13 -9.31
CA TRP A 150 -2.02 -8.22 -8.09
C TRP A 150 -0.69 -8.91 -8.31
N VAL A 151 0.38 -8.34 -7.77
CA VAL A 151 1.70 -8.95 -7.70
C VAL A 151 2.07 -9.16 -6.24
N ASP A 152 2.43 -10.39 -5.90
CA ASP A 152 2.93 -10.72 -4.58
C ASP A 152 4.31 -10.07 -4.37
N LEU A 153 4.46 -9.34 -3.25
CA LEU A 153 5.71 -8.65 -2.90
C LEU A 153 6.58 -9.48 -1.97
N VAL A 154 5.95 -10.32 -1.17
CA VAL A 154 6.62 -11.21 -0.22
C VAL A 154 6.11 -12.61 -0.49
N ASP A 155 6.94 -13.38 -1.15
CA ASP A 155 6.75 -14.81 -1.27
C ASP A 155 7.41 -15.48 -0.05
N THR A 156 6.59 -15.82 0.94
CA THR A 156 7.02 -16.65 2.06
C THR A 156 6.54 -18.06 1.81
N PRO A 157 7.30 -18.90 1.09
CA PRO A 157 6.80 -20.15 0.52
C PRO A 157 6.37 -21.19 1.55
N ASP A 158 6.89 -21.13 2.77
CA ASP A 158 6.74 -22.23 3.72
C ASP A 158 5.72 -22.01 4.86
N VAL A 159 5.12 -20.82 4.97
CA VAL A 159 4.27 -20.46 6.13
C VAL A 159 2.82 -20.22 5.75
N CYS A 160 2.54 -20.03 4.46
CA CYS A 160 1.21 -19.75 3.92
C CYS A 160 0.63 -20.90 3.06
N GLU A 161 1.11 -22.12 3.23
CA GLU A 161 0.50 -23.28 2.55
C GLU A 161 -0.97 -23.43 2.97
N GLY A 162 -1.85 -23.26 2.00
CA GLY A 162 -3.30 -23.42 2.20
C GLY A 162 -4.16 -22.24 1.73
N TRP A 163 -3.60 -21.34 0.96
CA TRP A 163 -4.32 -20.17 0.37
C TRP A 163 -4.89 -20.50 -0.99
#